data_bb05f0886d0bd65fbaa22250822058e2
#
_entry.id   bb05f0886d0bd65fbaa22250822058e2
#
_cell.length_a   1.000
_cell.length_b   1.000
_cell.length_c   1.000
_cell.angle_alpha   90.00
_cell.angle_beta   90.00
_cell.angle_gamma   90.00
#
_symmetry.space_group_name_H-M   'P 1'
#
loop_
_entity.id
_entity.type
_entity.pdbx_description
1 polymer ?
#
loop_
_entity_poly.entity_id
_entity_poly.type
_entity_poly.pdbx_seq_one_letter_code
_entity_poly.pdbx_strand_id
1 'polypeptide(L)'
;MTARQPSTEMPLNWALVAARSADEKFGRDTYVIDVGDVLAVTELFVITTGANRRQVKAIVEEIEEKITDEGGPKPRRIEGLDKLEWVLMDYGDFVVHVFDEPTRAFYRLDRLWGDRPKVEWNVA
;
A
#
# COMPACT_ATOMS: atom_id res chain seq x y z
N MET A 1 20.54 17.49 14.29
CA MET A 1 19.95 16.53 13.73
C MET A 1 18.87 16.90 12.86
N THR A 2 18.82 16.34 11.88
CA THR A 2 17.80 16.64 10.96
C THR A 2 16.64 15.78 11.15
N ALA A 3 15.63 16.35 11.55
CA ALA A 3 14.41 15.65 11.62
C ALA A 3 13.94 15.37 10.22
N ARG A 4 13.26 14.27 10.06
CA ARG A 4 12.58 14.00 8.81
C ARG A 4 11.53 15.08 8.59
N GLN A 5 11.30 15.37 7.33
CA GLN A 5 10.24 16.29 6.99
C GLN A 5 8.91 15.70 7.46
N PRO A 6 8.04 16.50 8.06
CA PRO A 6 6.75 15.96 8.46
C PRO A 6 5.99 15.31 7.32
N SER A 7 6.11 15.86 6.11
CA SER A 7 5.44 15.27 4.96
C SER A 7 6.01 13.90 4.58
N THR A 8 7.27 13.60 4.98
CA THR A 8 7.87 12.30 4.75
C THR A 8 7.51 11.32 5.86
N GLU A 9 7.54 11.79 7.10
CA GLU A 9 7.25 10.91 8.24
C GLU A 9 5.81 10.44 8.26
N MET A 10 4.88 11.32 7.95
CA MET A 10 3.47 10.96 7.99
C MET A 10 3.11 9.92 6.92
N PRO A 11 3.56 10.08 5.67
CA PRO A 11 3.27 9.04 4.67
C PRO A 11 3.86 7.69 5.04
N LEU A 12 5.08 7.68 5.58
CA LEU A 12 5.69 6.42 6.00
C LEU A 12 4.87 5.74 7.08
N ASN A 13 4.44 6.51 8.08
CA ASN A 13 3.65 5.95 9.16
C ASN A 13 2.38 5.28 8.64
N TRP A 14 1.65 5.96 7.78
CA TRP A 14 0.40 5.41 7.26
C TRP A 14 0.62 4.26 6.28
N ALA A 15 1.71 4.29 5.52
CA ALA A 15 2.07 3.18 4.66
C ALA A 15 2.35 1.92 5.48
N LEU A 16 3.02 2.07 6.62
CA LEU A 16 3.28 0.93 7.50
C LEU A 16 1.98 0.39 8.10
N VAL A 17 1.06 1.26 8.48
CA VAL A 17 -0.26 0.83 8.96
C VAL A 17 -0.98 0.04 7.86
N ALA A 18 -0.91 0.52 6.62
CA ALA A 18 -1.55 -0.17 5.50
C ALA A 18 -0.96 -1.57 5.31
N ALA A 19 0.35 -1.70 5.35
CA ALA A 19 1.00 -2.99 5.17
C ALA A 19 0.63 -3.97 6.28
N ARG A 20 0.63 -3.49 7.52
CA ARG A 20 0.25 -4.33 8.66
C ARG A 20 -1.21 -4.74 8.60
N SER A 21 -2.08 -3.84 8.15
CA SER A 21 -3.49 -4.14 8.01
C SER A 21 -3.71 -5.23 6.96
N ALA A 22 -2.97 -5.16 5.85
CA ALA A 22 -3.05 -6.19 4.83
C ALA A 22 -2.63 -7.54 5.40
N ASP A 23 -1.57 -7.56 6.20
CA ASP A 23 -1.09 -8.78 6.80
C ASP A 23 -2.12 -9.38 7.77
N GLU A 24 -2.84 -8.54 8.50
CA GLU A 24 -3.90 -9.02 9.39
C GLU A 24 -5.01 -9.73 8.64
N LYS A 25 -5.20 -9.40 7.38
CA LYS A 25 -6.19 -10.06 6.52
C LYS A 25 -5.54 -11.04 5.58
N PHE A 26 -4.34 -11.53 5.96
CA PHE A 26 -3.62 -12.59 5.24
C PHE A 26 -3.18 -12.20 3.85
N GLY A 27 -2.94 -10.90 3.62
CA GLY A 27 -2.34 -10.44 2.37
C GLY A 27 -0.96 -11.06 2.20
N ARG A 28 -0.61 -11.38 0.95
CA ARG A 28 0.65 -12.04 0.65
C ARG A 28 1.55 -11.13 -0.16
N ASP A 29 2.85 -11.40 -0.08
CA ASP A 29 3.86 -10.68 -0.84
C ASP A 29 3.69 -9.18 -0.68
N THR A 30 3.64 -8.74 0.58
CA THR A 30 3.39 -7.36 0.93
C THR A 30 4.71 -6.61 0.98
N TYR A 31 4.81 -5.52 0.22
CA TYR A 31 6.01 -4.69 0.18
C TYR A 31 5.64 -3.24 0.36
N VAL A 32 6.51 -2.50 1.04
CA VAL A 32 6.48 -1.04 1.06
C VAL A 32 7.73 -0.60 0.32
N ILE A 33 7.56 0.13 -0.76
CA ILE A 33 8.65 0.47 -1.67
C ILE A 33 8.79 1.98 -1.76
N ASP A 34 10.01 2.47 -1.60
CA ASP A 34 10.31 3.89 -1.74
C ASP A 34 10.46 4.20 -3.23
N VAL A 35 9.54 4.98 -3.76
CA VAL A 35 9.56 5.39 -5.17
C VAL A 35 9.74 6.90 -5.31
N GLY A 36 10.01 7.60 -4.22
CA GLY A 36 10.04 9.06 -4.21
C GLY A 36 11.11 9.66 -5.10
N ASP A 37 12.21 8.96 -5.31
CA ASP A 37 13.27 9.45 -6.18
C ASP A 37 12.93 9.38 -7.66
N VAL A 38 11.95 8.57 -8.00
CA VAL A 38 11.58 8.30 -9.39
C VAL A 38 10.28 8.99 -9.77
N LEU A 39 9.33 8.99 -8.84
CA LEU A 39 8.00 9.55 -9.10
C LEU A 39 7.86 10.87 -8.36
N ALA A 40 7.41 11.88 -9.07
CA ALA A 40 7.27 13.21 -8.48
C ALA A 40 5.98 13.34 -7.67
N VAL A 41 5.02 12.43 -7.86
CA VAL A 41 3.67 12.60 -7.32
C VAL A 41 3.39 11.77 -6.08
N THR A 42 4.23 10.79 -5.78
CA THR A 42 4.04 9.98 -4.58
C THR A 42 5.40 9.50 -4.09
N GLU A 43 5.49 9.17 -2.81
CA GLU A 43 6.75 8.76 -2.21
C GLU A 43 6.85 7.26 -1.98
N LEU A 44 5.72 6.61 -1.73
CA LEU A 44 5.73 5.20 -1.35
C LEU A 44 4.64 4.43 -2.06
N PHE A 45 4.96 3.21 -2.44
CA PHE A 45 3.95 2.22 -2.84
C PHE A 45 3.83 1.18 -1.76
N VAL A 46 2.59 0.79 -1.45
CA VAL A 46 2.32 -0.41 -0.65
C VAL A 46 1.68 -1.40 -1.60
N ILE A 47 2.27 -2.57 -1.74
CA ILE A 47 1.78 -3.59 -2.67
C ILE A 47 1.46 -4.85 -1.88
N THR A 48 0.29 -5.41 -2.10
CA THR A 48 -0.10 -6.65 -1.44
C THR A 48 -1.03 -7.44 -2.34
N THR A 49 -1.28 -8.69 -1.99
CA THR A 49 -2.03 -9.61 -2.83
C THR A 49 -3.04 -10.38 -2.00
N GLY A 50 -4.28 -10.45 -2.49
CA GLY A 50 -5.30 -11.30 -1.92
C GLY A 50 -5.51 -12.52 -2.81
N ALA A 51 -5.91 -13.62 -2.19
CA ALA A 51 -6.08 -14.89 -2.92
C ALA A 51 -7.31 -14.89 -3.83
N ASN A 52 -8.30 -14.06 -3.51
CA ASN A 52 -9.54 -13.99 -4.27
C ASN A 52 -10.17 -12.62 -4.06
N ARG A 53 -11.27 -12.37 -4.77
CA ARG A 53 -11.94 -11.06 -4.70
C ARG A 53 -12.40 -10.70 -3.31
N ARG A 54 -12.91 -11.68 -2.57
CA ARG A 54 -13.39 -11.44 -1.20
C ARG A 54 -12.24 -10.97 -0.33
N GLN A 55 -11.09 -11.60 -0.46
CA GLN A 55 -9.93 -11.21 0.34
C GLN A 55 -9.40 -9.85 -0.07
N VAL A 56 -9.35 -9.56 -1.38
CA VAL A 56 -8.96 -8.25 -1.86
C VAL A 56 -9.84 -7.17 -1.21
N LYS A 57 -11.16 -7.39 -1.22
CA LYS A 57 -12.08 -6.44 -0.61
C LYS A 57 -11.83 -6.29 0.87
N ALA A 58 -11.61 -7.41 1.58
CA ALA A 58 -11.35 -7.38 3.02
C ALA A 58 -10.07 -6.60 3.33
N ILE A 59 -9.03 -6.78 2.53
CA ILE A 59 -7.78 -6.05 2.71
C ILE A 59 -8.00 -4.55 2.54
N VAL A 60 -8.71 -4.16 1.47
CA VAL A 60 -8.97 -2.75 1.20
C VAL A 60 -9.75 -2.12 2.36
N GLU A 61 -10.78 -2.80 2.82
CA GLU A 61 -11.60 -2.27 3.91
C GLU A 61 -10.81 -2.16 5.21
N GLU A 62 -9.97 -3.14 5.49
CA GLU A 62 -9.16 -3.11 6.70
C GLU A 62 -8.16 -1.97 6.67
N ILE A 63 -7.51 -1.75 5.52
CA ILE A 63 -6.56 -0.66 5.39
C ILE A 63 -7.24 0.68 5.64
N GLU A 64 -8.37 0.90 4.99
CA GLU A 64 -9.07 2.16 5.12
C GLU A 64 -9.54 2.38 6.55
N GLU A 65 -10.09 1.35 7.15
CA GLU A 65 -10.61 1.44 8.51
C GLU A 65 -9.51 1.72 9.53
N LYS A 66 -8.40 1.01 9.44
CA LYS A 66 -7.31 1.17 10.41
C LYS A 66 -6.66 2.54 10.31
N ILE A 67 -6.43 3.01 9.10
CA ILE A 67 -5.84 4.33 8.92
C ILE A 67 -6.79 5.39 9.50
N THR A 68 -8.07 5.28 9.21
CA THR A 68 -9.06 6.23 9.73
C THR A 68 -9.12 6.17 11.26
N ASP A 69 -9.14 4.98 11.83
CA ASP A 69 -9.26 4.80 13.28
C ASP A 69 -8.07 5.39 14.02
N GLU A 70 -6.90 5.39 13.39
CA GLU A 70 -5.70 5.93 14.02
C GLU A 70 -5.49 7.40 13.70
N GLY A 71 -6.49 8.05 13.12
CA GLY A 71 -6.43 9.49 12.88
C GLY A 71 -5.80 9.89 11.57
N GLY A 72 -5.59 8.93 10.68
CA GLY A 72 -4.98 9.20 9.39
C GLY A 72 -5.94 9.73 8.36
N PRO A 73 -5.43 9.99 7.16
CA PRO A 73 -6.24 10.57 6.09
C PRO A 73 -7.17 9.55 5.47
N LYS A 74 -8.17 10.06 4.78
CA LYS A 74 -8.97 9.24 3.89
C LYS A 74 -8.31 9.23 2.52
N PRO A 75 -8.50 8.14 1.74
CA PRO A 75 -7.95 8.15 0.38
C PRO A 75 -8.63 9.23 -0.45
N ARG A 76 -7.85 9.85 -1.32
CA ARG A 76 -8.40 10.82 -2.26
C ARG A 76 -9.36 10.15 -3.23
N ARG A 77 -9.06 8.91 -3.58
CA ARG A 77 -9.94 8.10 -4.43
C ARG A 77 -9.52 6.64 -4.31
N ILE A 78 -10.45 5.77 -4.64
CA ILE A 78 -10.20 4.34 -4.71
C ILE A 78 -10.71 3.90 -6.08
N GLU A 79 -9.87 3.19 -6.83
CA GLU A 79 -10.23 2.68 -8.15
C GLU A 79 -10.15 1.17 -8.16
N GLY A 80 -11.01 0.54 -8.94
CA GLY A 80 -10.97 -0.90 -9.14
C GLY A 80 -11.88 -1.71 -8.22
N LEU A 81 -12.73 -1.06 -7.43
CA LEU A 81 -13.59 -1.80 -6.50
C LEU A 81 -14.64 -2.65 -7.20
N ASP A 82 -14.97 -2.32 -8.44
CA ASP A 82 -15.98 -3.08 -9.19
C ASP A 82 -15.47 -4.47 -9.56
N LYS A 83 -14.20 -4.60 -9.91
CA LYS A 83 -13.65 -5.89 -10.32
C LYS A 83 -12.84 -6.58 -9.26
N LEU A 84 -12.26 -5.82 -8.33
CA LEU A 84 -11.45 -6.35 -7.24
C LEU A 84 -10.26 -7.20 -7.72
N GLU A 85 -9.72 -6.84 -8.88
CA GLU A 85 -8.53 -7.47 -9.43
C GLU A 85 -7.29 -6.65 -9.12
N TRP A 86 -7.43 -5.33 -9.19
CA TRP A 86 -6.37 -4.40 -8.88
C TRP A 86 -7.06 -3.16 -8.31
N VAL A 87 -7.03 -3.04 -6.99
CA VAL A 87 -7.60 -1.88 -6.32
C VAL A 87 -6.47 -0.93 -6.00
N LEU A 88 -6.63 0.31 -6.42
CA LEU A 88 -5.66 1.37 -6.17
C LEU A 88 -6.28 2.33 -5.16
N MET A 89 -5.61 2.51 -4.03
CA MET A 89 -6.05 3.45 -3.00
C MET A 89 -5.06 4.61 -2.98
N ASP A 90 -5.49 5.75 -3.50
CA ASP A 90 -4.62 6.91 -3.66
C ASP A 90 -4.73 7.80 -2.44
N TYR A 91 -3.68 7.81 -1.61
CA TYR A 91 -3.59 8.68 -0.45
C TYR A 91 -2.74 9.93 -0.72
N GLY A 92 -2.29 10.11 -1.96
CA GLY A 92 -1.47 11.26 -2.34
C GLY A 92 0.00 10.94 -2.18
N ASP A 93 0.51 11.02 -0.97
CA ASP A 93 1.92 10.78 -0.70
C ASP A 93 2.29 9.31 -0.71
N PHE A 94 1.32 8.43 -0.60
CA PHE A 94 1.53 7.01 -0.80
C PHE A 94 0.31 6.42 -1.51
N VAL A 95 0.55 5.33 -2.25
CA VAL A 95 -0.49 4.65 -3.00
C VAL A 95 -0.46 3.17 -2.63
N VAL A 96 -1.62 2.63 -2.29
CA VAL A 96 -1.74 1.21 -1.96
C VAL A 96 -2.29 0.49 -3.19
N HIS A 97 -1.62 -0.61 -3.55
CA HIS A 97 -2.03 -1.48 -4.65
C HIS A 97 -2.41 -2.84 -4.07
N VAL A 98 -3.66 -3.22 -4.19
CA VAL A 98 -4.13 -4.53 -3.73
C VAL A 98 -4.55 -5.34 -4.94
N PHE A 99 -3.82 -6.42 -5.21
CA PHE A 99 -4.03 -7.26 -6.39
C PHE A 99 -4.67 -8.58 -5.99
N ASP A 100 -5.41 -9.19 -6.92
CA ASP A 100 -5.61 -10.63 -6.82
C ASP A 100 -4.37 -11.32 -7.42
N GLU A 101 -4.27 -12.64 -7.26
CA GLU A 101 -3.06 -13.34 -7.63
C GLU A 101 -2.77 -13.33 -9.12
N PRO A 102 -3.75 -13.58 -9.99
CA PRO A 102 -3.45 -13.53 -11.43
C PRO A 102 -3.00 -12.17 -11.91
N THR A 103 -3.61 -11.10 -11.37
CA THR A 103 -3.26 -9.74 -11.78
C THR A 103 -1.87 -9.37 -11.29
N ARG A 104 -1.52 -9.76 -10.05
CA ARG A 104 -0.18 -9.53 -9.53
C ARG A 104 0.87 -10.19 -10.40
N ALA A 105 0.62 -11.43 -10.78
CA ALA A 105 1.55 -12.16 -11.63
C ALA A 105 1.70 -11.52 -13.00
N PHE A 106 0.62 -10.98 -13.54
CA PHE A 106 0.63 -10.38 -14.86
C PHE A 106 1.42 -9.07 -14.89
N TYR A 107 1.14 -8.17 -13.94
CA TYR A 107 1.74 -6.83 -13.98
C TYR A 107 3.10 -6.75 -13.32
N ARG A 108 3.36 -7.53 -12.29
CA ARG A 108 4.68 -7.65 -11.65
C ARG A 108 5.27 -6.31 -11.22
N LEU A 109 4.49 -5.51 -10.52
CA LEU A 109 4.99 -4.22 -10.03
C LEU A 109 6.20 -4.38 -9.11
N ASP A 110 6.20 -5.43 -8.30
CA ASP A 110 7.31 -5.71 -7.40
C ASP A 110 8.60 -5.98 -8.18
N ARG A 111 8.50 -6.58 -9.36
CA ARG A 111 9.66 -6.80 -10.19
C ARG A 111 10.10 -5.53 -10.91
N LEU A 112 9.13 -4.74 -11.35
CA LEU A 112 9.42 -3.47 -12.01
C LEU A 112 10.17 -2.53 -11.07
N TRP A 113 9.80 -2.53 -9.79
CA TRP A 113 10.42 -1.69 -8.78
C TRP A 113 11.41 -2.44 -7.91
N GLY A 114 11.91 -3.60 -8.38
CA GLY A 114 12.71 -4.50 -7.55
C GLY A 114 14.04 -3.93 -7.11
N ASP A 115 14.58 -2.93 -7.83
CA ASP A 115 15.83 -2.28 -7.47
C ASP A 115 15.62 -1.09 -6.53
N ARG A 116 14.37 -0.76 -6.17
CA ARG A 116 14.11 0.34 -5.27
C ARG A 116 14.18 -0.13 -3.82
N PRO A 117 14.53 0.80 -2.91
CA PRO A 117 14.58 0.43 -1.49
C PRO A 117 13.24 -0.05 -0.99
N LYS A 118 13.26 -1.14 -0.24
CA LYS A 118 12.07 -1.65 0.42
C LYS A 118 12.15 -1.28 1.89
N VAL A 119 11.01 -0.87 2.43
CA VAL A 119 10.92 -0.47 3.84
C VAL A 119 10.38 -1.63 4.62
N GLU A 120 11.02 -1.95 5.74
CA GLU A 120 10.52 -3.01 6.60
C GLU A 120 9.26 -2.55 7.31
N TRP A 121 8.24 -3.39 7.27
CA TRP A 121 6.95 -3.02 7.83
C TRP A 121 6.46 -4.01 8.90
N ASN A 122 7.04 -5.20 8.97
CA ASN A 122 6.59 -6.25 9.89
C ASN A 122 7.53 -6.43 11.07
N VAL A 123 8.25 -5.39 11.42
CA VAL A 123 9.16 -5.43 12.55
C VAL A 123 8.36 -5.34 13.83
N ALA A 124 8.66 -6.22 14.74
CA ALA A 124 7.96 -6.24 16.02
C ALA A 124 8.41 -5.09 16.92
#